data_b5b0fa5638ab55838b609713bc9f7a56
#
_entry.id   b5b0fa5638ab55838b609713bc9f7a56
#
_cell.length_a   1.000
_cell.length_b   1.000
_cell.length_c   1.000
_cell.angle_alpha   90.00
_cell.angle_beta   90.00
_cell.angle_gamma   90.00
#
_symmetry.space_group_name_H-M   'P 1'
#
loop_
_entity.id
_entity.type
_entity.pdbx_description
1 polymer ?
#
loop_
_entity_poly.entity_id
_entity_poly.type
_entity_poly.pdbx_seq_one_letter_code
_entity_poly.pdbx_strand_id
1 'polypeptide(L)'
;RSTPKPSSAASDVYKRQKKACDEKRFSNSITPVKDINGLTILDHDEHMRPDATMQSLGSLDPSFAMMGEMAGFDSTIQQRYPEVEAVNHVHTAGNSSGIVDGAAGILLGNKEMGDKYGLKPRAKIKGFASTGSEPSIMLTGPGYVSDKLLKNLGMSKSDIDLWELNEAFAVVVLRYMEHMGIDHSDINVNGGAIAMGHPLGATGAMILGTVLDELERSNKSTALATLCVGGGMGTATVIERV
;
A
#
# COMPACT_ATOMS: atom_id res chain seq x y z
N ARG A 1 12.08 -22.00 -1.14
CA ARG A 1 11.27 -21.19 -2.10
C ARG A 1 12.16 -20.05 -2.57
N SER A 2 12.28 -19.83 -3.89
CA SER A 2 12.99 -18.66 -4.42
C SER A 2 12.26 -17.38 -4.03
N THR A 3 12.98 -16.38 -3.53
CA THR A 3 12.40 -15.05 -3.24
C THR A 3 11.79 -14.49 -4.53
N PRO A 4 10.52 -14.03 -4.50
CA PRO A 4 9.90 -13.42 -5.66
C PRO A 4 10.72 -12.22 -6.14
N LYS A 5 10.90 -12.11 -7.46
CA LYS A 5 11.50 -10.91 -8.06
C LYS A 5 10.47 -9.78 -8.07
N PRO A 6 10.88 -8.48 -8.00
CA PRO A 6 9.94 -7.36 -8.00
C PRO A 6 8.89 -7.39 -9.12
N SER A 7 9.28 -7.77 -10.34
CA SER A 7 8.31 -7.88 -11.46
C SER A 7 7.30 -9.02 -11.29
N SER A 8 7.66 -10.14 -10.63
CA SER A 8 6.69 -11.20 -10.36
C SER A 8 5.70 -10.80 -9.26
N ALA A 9 6.16 -10.08 -8.24
CA ALA A 9 5.28 -9.52 -7.23
C ALA A 9 4.31 -8.51 -7.86
N ALA A 10 4.80 -7.59 -8.72
CA ALA A 10 3.96 -6.64 -9.43
C ALA A 10 2.91 -7.34 -10.32
N SER A 11 3.29 -8.39 -11.08
CA SER A 11 2.35 -9.16 -11.89
C SER A 11 1.20 -9.75 -11.06
N ASP A 12 1.47 -10.16 -9.82
CA ASP A 12 0.44 -10.66 -8.93
C ASP A 12 -0.51 -9.55 -8.46
N VAL A 13 0.02 -8.34 -8.18
CA VAL A 13 -0.81 -7.17 -7.82
C VAL A 13 -1.82 -6.86 -8.92
N TYR A 14 -1.40 -6.79 -10.19
CA TYR A 14 -2.32 -6.54 -11.31
C TYR A 14 -3.44 -7.60 -11.39
N LYS A 15 -3.11 -8.88 -11.14
CA LYS A 15 -4.10 -9.96 -11.14
C LYS A 15 -5.09 -9.85 -9.99
N ARG A 16 -4.62 -9.53 -8.78
CA ARG A 16 -5.48 -9.31 -7.61
C ARG A 16 -6.41 -8.15 -7.81
N GLN A 17 -5.86 -7.03 -8.30
CA GLN A 17 -6.64 -5.84 -8.59
C GLN A 17 -7.73 -6.13 -9.62
N LYS A 18 -7.36 -6.79 -10.74
CA LYS A 18 -8.35 -7.21 -11.76
C LYS A 18 -9.45 -8.06 -11.15
N LYS A 19 -9.09 -9.09 -10.36
CA LYS A 19 -10.06 -9.95 -9.68
C LYS A 19 -10.98 -9.15 -8.76
N ALA A 20 -10.43 -8.23 -7.97
CA ALA A 20 -11.21 -7.39 -7.06
C ALA A 20 -12.21 -6.50 -7.81
N CYS A 21 -11.82 -5.97 -8.97
CA CYS A 21 -12.72 -5.20 -9.84
C CYS A 21 -13.79 -6.07 -10.49
N ASP A 22 -13.42 -7.22 -11.05
CA ASP A 22 -14.37 -8.18 -11.67
C ASP A 22 -15.42 -8.63 -10.63
N GLU A 23 -15.01 -8.83 -9.37
CA GLU A 23 -15.88 -9.20 -8.25
C GLU A 23 -16.60 -7.98 -7.61
N LYS A 24 -16.40 -6.78 -8.14
CA LYS A 24 -17.02 -5.52 -7.67
C LYS A 24 -16.74 -5.21 -6.18
N ARG A 25 -15.55 -5.56 -5.68
CA ARG A 25 -15.18 -5.37 -4.26
C ARG A 25 -15.11 -3.91 -3.85
N PHE A 26 -14.95 -2.98 -4.81
CA PHE A 26 -14.88 -1.53 -4.58
C PHE A 26 -16.20 -0.79 -4.84
N SER A 27 -17.28 -1.49 -5.18
CA SER A 27 -18.55 -0.86 -5.59
C SER A 27 -19.20 0.00 -4.50
N ASN A 28 -18.91 -0.26 -3.24
CA ASN A 28 -19.45 0.50 -2.10
C ASN A 28 -18.60 1.72 -1.73
N SER A 29 -17.35 1.79 -2.17
CA SER A 29 -16.41 2.86 -1.82
C SER A 29 -16.11 3.81 -2.98
N ILE A 30 -16.26 3.37 -4.23
CA ILE A 30 -16.09 4.25 -5.39
C ILE A 30 -17.28 5.22 -5.49
N THR A 31 -16.95 6.51 -5.46
CA THR A 31 -17.93 7.58 -5.69
C THR A 31 -17.75 8.13 -7.10
N PRO A 32 -18.72 7.95 -8.01
CA PRO A 32 -18.61 8.46 -9.37
C PRO A 32 -18.47 9.99 -9.42
N VAL A 33 -17.52 10.47 -10.20
CA VAL A 33 -17.35 11.89 -10.49
C VAL A 33 -18.38 12.31 -11.53
N LYS A 34 -19.12 13.38 -11.24
CA LYS A 34 -20.17 13.91 -12.11
C LYS A 34 -19.86 15.34 -12.52
N ASP A 35 -20.31 15.72 -13.69
CA ASP A 35 -20.29 17.12 -14.13
C ASP A 35 -21.38 17.95 -13.43
N ILE A 36 -21.42 19.26 -13.74
CA ILE A 36 -22.40 20.19 -13.16
C ILE A 36 -23.86 19.82 -13.51
N ASN A 37 -24.10 19.06 -14.57
CA ASN A 37 -25.42 18.60 -15.00
C ASN A 37 -25.79 17.24 -14.41
N GLY A 38 -24.90 16.62 -13.61
CA GLY A 38 -25.12 15.32 -13.00
C GLY A 38 -24.73 14.13 -13.90
N LEU A 39 -24.14 14.38 -15.08
CA LEU A 39 -23.64 13.33 -15.95
C LEU A 39 -22.37 12.72 -15.33
N THR A 40 -22.33 11.40 -15.21
CA THR A 40 -21.13 10.69 -14.75
C THR A 40 -20.04 10.80 -15.81
N ILE A 41 -18.90 11.37 -15.43
CA ILE A 41 -17.71 11.54 -16.29
C ILE A 41 -16.60 10.53 -15.94
N LEU A 42 -16.61 9.98 -14.71
CA LEU A 42 -15.68 8.94 -14.28
C LEU A 42 -16.30 8.11 -13.16
N ASP A 43 -16.33 6.81 -13.28
CA ASP A 43 -16.90 5.87 -12.33
C ASP A 43 -15.99 4.68 -11.97
N HIS A 44 -14.73 4.71 -12.45
CA HIS A 44 -13.74 3.67 -12.22
C HIS A 44 -12.32 4.22 -12.25
N ASP A 45 -11.36 3.44 -11.72
CA ASP A 45 -9.94 3.79 -11.76
C ASP A 45 -9.35 3.53 -13.14
N GLU A 46 -8.74 4.55 -13.77
CA GLU A 46 -8.21 4.51 -15.13
C GLU A 46 -6.77 3.98 -15.22
N HIS A 47 -6.04 3.99 -14.08
CA HIS A 47 -4.61 3.63 -14.08
C HIS A 47 -4.35 2.14 -14.30
N MET A 48 -5.32 1.29 -14.02
CA MET A 48 -5.15 -0.16 -14.09
C MET A 48 -4.71 -0.67 -15.45
N ARG A 49 -3.83 -1.69 -15.41
CA ARG A 49 -3.31 -2.38 -16.58
C ARG A 49 -3.61 -3.88 -16.48
N PRO A 50 -4.86 -4.30 -16.70
CA PRO A 50 -5.31 -5.67 -16.44
C PRO A 50 -4.58 -6.72 -17.28
N ASP A 51 -4.01 -6.31 -18.40
CA ASP A 51 -3.28 -7.19 -19.35
C ASP A 51 -1.75 -7.22 -19.08
N ALA A 52 -1.29 -6.67 -17.95
CA ALA A 52 0.12 -6.69 -17.59
C ALA A 52 0.62 -8.13 -17.42
N THR A 53 1.67 -8.50 -18.14
CA THR A 53 2.30 -9.82 -18.09
C THR A 53 3.72 -9.75 -17.56
N MET A 54 4.25 -10.87 -17.09
CA MET A 54 5.66 -10.96 -16.69
C MET A 54 6.62 -10.55 -17.82
N GLN A 55 6.28 -10.87 -19.06
CA GLN A 55 7.08 -10.50 -20.22
C GLN A 55 7.07 -8.98 -20.45
N SER A 56 5.88 -8.35 -20.44
CA SER A 56 5.78 -6.89 -20.60
C SER A 56 6.44 -6.13 -19.45
N LEU A 57 6.31 -6.59 -18.20
CA LEU A 57 6.97 -5.98 -17.05
C LEU A 57 8.49 -6.16 -17.08
N GLY A 58 8.98 -7.32 -17.56
CA GLY A 58 10.40 -7.63 -17.64
C GLY A 58 11.15 -6.91 -18.78
N SER A 59 10.41 -6.31 -19.73
CA SER A 59 10.99 -5.54 -20.84
C SER A 59 11.15 -4.04 -20.55
N LEU A 60 10.68 -3.58 -19.38
CA LEU A 60 10.78 -2.18 -19.00
C LEU A 60 12.18 -1.81 -18.51
N ASP A 61 12.63 -0.63 -18.89
CA ASP A 61 13.91 -0.09 -18.44
C ASP A 61 13.90 0.31 -16.97
N PRO A 62 15.04 0.16 -16.26
CA PRO A 62 15.16 0.65 -14.89
C PRO A 62 14.98 2.15 -14.77
N SER A 63 14.06 2.58 -13.91
CA SER A 63 13.68 4.00 -13.77
C SER A 63 14.75 4.87 -13.10
N PHE A 64 15.66 4.29 -12.32
CA PHE A 64 16.62 5.03 -11.51
C PHE A 64 18.08 4.81 -11.90
N ALA A 65 18.41 3.99 -12.92
CA ALA A 65 19.78 3.69 -13.32
C ALA A 65 20.57 4.94 -13.67
N MET A 66 20.01 5.81 -14.51
CA MET A 66 20.66 7.06 -14.92
C MET A 66 20.94 7.98 -13.72
N MET A 67 20.01 8.11 -12.78
CA MET A 67 20.21 8.91 -11.56
C MET A 67 21.26 8.30 -10.65
N GLY A 68 21.26 6.97 -10.51
CA GLY A 68 22.25 6.25 -9.73
C GLY A 68 23.67 6.51 -10.22
N GLU A 69 23.88 6.27 -11.52
CA GLU A 69 25.19 6.38 -12.15
C GLU A 69 25.67 7.83 -12.32
N MET A 70 24.85 8.69 -12.93
CA MET A 70 25.25 10.06 -13.34
C MET A 70 25.16 11.08 -12.20
N ALA A 71 24.18 10.94 -11.28
CA ALA A 71 24.01 11.85 -10.15
C ALA A 71 24.71 11.38 -8.87
N GLY A 72 25.45 10.25 -8.92
CA GLY A 72 26.29 9.77 -7.83
C GLY A 72 25.52 9.10 -6.68
N PHE A 73 24.24 8.74 -6.86
CA PHE A 73 23.48 8.08 -5.81
C PHE A 73 23.99 6.67 -5.52
N ASP A 74 24.47 5.93 -6.52
CA ASP A 74 25.05 4.62 -6.33
C ASP A 74 26.31 4.69 -5.45
N SER A 75 27.18 5.68 -5.69
CA SER A 75 28.35 5.92 -4.86
C SER A 75 27.98 6.25 -3.41
N THR A 76 26.90 7.00 -3.19
CA THR A 76 26.41 7.31 -1.85
C THR A 76 25.93 6.05 -1.14
N ILE A 77 25.22 5.17 -1.83
CA ILE A 77 24.77 3.89 -1.27
C ILE A 77 25.95 2.98 -0.95
N GLN A 78 26.94 2.86 -1.85
CA GLN A 78 28.15 2.05 -1.62
C GLN A 78 29.00 2.58 -0.45
N GLN A 79 29.06 3.91 -0.24
CA GLN A 79 29.72 4.49 0.93
C GLN A 79 28.99 4.11 2.24
N ARG A 80 27.67 4.08 2.20
CA ARG A 80 26.85 3.71 3.39
C ARG A 80 26.83 2.21 3.65
N TYR A 81 26.89 1.40 2.60
CA TYR A 81 26.84 -0.05 2.62
C TYR A 81 28.04 -0.62 1.83
N PRO A 82 29.25 -0.65 2.45
CA PRO A 82 30.47 -1.05 1.75
C PRO A 82 30.47 -2.49 1.23
N GLU A 83 29.58 -3.34 1.75
CA GLU A 83 29.36 -4.71 1.32
C GLU A 83 28.63 -4.82 -0.02
N VAL A 84 28.06 -3.71 -0.51
CA VAL A 84 27.35 -3.66 -1.80
C VAL A 84 28.34 -3.30 -2.90
N GLU A 85 28.78 -4.29 -3.67
CA GLU A 85 29.76 -4.10 -4.76
C GLU A 85 29.19 -3.24 -5.90
N ALA A 86 27.91 -3.44 -6.24
CA ALA A 86 27.21 -2.68 -7.27
C ALA A 86 25.71 -2.58 -6.96
N VAL A 87 25.10 -1.45 -7.31
CA VAL A 87 23.64 -1.27 -7.20
C VAL A 87 22.98 -1.92 -8.42
N ASN A 88 22.12 -2.91 -8.16
CA ASN A 88 21.33 -3.54 -9.21
C ASN A 88 19.98 -2.82 -9.34
N HIS A 89 19.82 -2.00 -10.37
CA HIS A 89 18.62 -1.21 -10.62
C HIS A 89 17.48 -2.10 -11.15
N VAL A 90 16.54 -2.46 -10.26
CA VAL A 90 15.41 -3.35 -10.56
C VAL A 90 14.05 -2.66 -10.56
N HIS A 91 13.99 -1.38 -10.16
CA HIS A 91 12.77 -0.61 -10.15
C HIS A 91 12.44 -0.10 -11.55
N THR A 92 11.26 -0.44 -12.03
CA THR A 92 10.72 -0.01 -13.33
C THR A 92 9.35 0.62 -13.12
N ALA A 93 8.82 1.30 -14.13
CA ALA A 93 7.45 1.82 -14.11
C ALA A 93 6.39 0.73 -13.84
N GLY A 94 6.69 -0.54 -14.20
CA GLY A 94 5.75 -1.64 -14.04
C GLY A 94 5.75 -2.31 -12.66
N ASN A 95 6.75 -2.04 -11.81
CA ASN A 95 6.81 -2.56 -10.44
C ASN A 95 6.87 -1.44 -9.38
N SER A 96 6.44 -0.25 -9.78
CA SER A 96 6.33 0.96 -8.97
C SER A 96 4.90 1.49 -9.05
N SER A 97 4.44 2.18 -8.01
CA SER A 97 3.16 2.89 -8.07
C SER A 97 3.23 4.06 -9.05
N GLY A 98 2.16 4.27 -9.81
CA GLY A 98 2.01 5.49 -10.60
C GLY A 98 1.64 6.68 -9.73
N ILE A 99 2.22 7.86 -10.02
CA ILE A 99 1.71 9.11 -9.47
C ILE A 99 0.47 9.48 -10.28
N VAL A 100 -0.66 9.60 -9.60
CA VAL A 100 -1.97 9.81 -10.23
C VAL A 100 -2.76 10.86 -9.45
N ASP A 101 -3.79 11.42 -10.08
CA ASP A 101 -4.79 12.23 -9.41
C ASP A 101 -5.81 11.33 -8.70
N GLY A 102 -6.28 11.74 -7.54
CA GLY A 102 -7.28 11.00 -6.78
C GLY A 102 -7.70 11.73 -5.51
N ALA A 103 -8.89 11.39 -5.03
CA ALA A 103 -9.43 11.89 -3.78
C ALA A 103 -10.08 10.75 -3.00
N ALA A 104 -9.96 10.81 -1.67
CA ALA A 104 -10.62 9.86 -0.78
C ALA A 104 -11.05 10.58 0.52
N GLY A 105 -12.11 10.09 1.14
CA GLY A 105 -12.61 10.63 2.39
C GLY A 105 -12.95 9.54 3.39
N ILE A 106 -12.55 9.75 4.66
CA ILE A 106 -12.96 8.92 5.80
C ILE A 106 -13.57 9.83 6.85
N LEU A 107 -14.76 9.49 7.31
CA LEU A 107 -15.40 10.19 8.41
C LEU A 107 -14.94 9.61 9.74
N LEU A 108 -14.30 10.44 10.54
CA LEU A 108 -13.84 10.09 11.89
C LEU A 108 -14.61 10.85 12.95
N GLY A 109 -14.93 10.21 14.06
CA GLY A 109 -15.60 10.83 15.18
C GLY A 109 -15.50 10.01 16.44
N ASN A 110 -15.95 10.57 17.56
CA ASN A 110 -16.12 9.83 18.79
C ASN A 110 -17.57 9.28 18.87
N LYS A 111 -17.80 8.40 19.85
CA LYS A 111 -19.11 7.75 20.02
C LYS A 111 -20.24 8.78 20.24
N GLU A 112 -20.00 9.83 21.03
CA GLU A 112 -21.00 10.87 21.33
C GLU A 112 -21.48 11.57 20.05
N MET A 113 -20.56 11.92 19.15
CA MET A 113 -20.91 12.54 17.87
C MET A 113 -21.59 11.56 16.93
N GLY A 114 -21.19 10.30 16.93
CA GLY A 114 -21.88 9.24 16.19
C GLY A 114 -23.34 9.13 16.61
N ASP A 115 -23.59 9.00 17.90
CA ASP A 115 -24.94 8.90 18.47
C ASP A 115 -25.77 10.17 18.17
N LYS A 116 -25.19 11.36 18.31
CA LYS A 116 -25.84 12.65 18.06
C LYS A 116 -26.34 12.80 16.63
N TYR A 117 -25.59 12.29 15.66
CA TYR A 117 -25.93 12.41 14.22
C TYR A 117 -26.50 11.11 13.63
N GLY A 118 -26.78 10.10 14.44
CA GLY A 118 -27.33 8.83 13.99
C GLY A 118 -26.39 8.03 13.09
N LEU A 119 -25.08 8.25 13.22
CA LEU A 119 -24.06 7.57 12.43
C LEU A 119 -23.69 6.23 13.08
N LYS A 120 -23.65 5.18 12.27
CA LYS A 120 -23.22 3.86 12.73
C LYS A 120 -21.71 3.69 12.46
N PRO A 121 -20.89 3.40 13.49
CA PRO A 121 -19.49 3.13 13.26
C PRO A 121 -19.33 1.81 12.50
N ARG A 122 -18.40 1.79 11.55
CA ARG A 122 -18.00 0.57 10.82
C ARG A 122 -16.77 -0.09 11.47
N ALA A 123 -15.87 0.74 12.00
CA ALA A 123 -14.67 0.28 12.70
C ALA A 123 -14.29 1.24 13.82
N LYS A 124 -13.44 0.73 14.72
CA LYS A 124 -12.76 1.48 15.77
C LYS A 124 -11.28 1.55 15.45
N ILE A 125 -10.67 2.74 15.56
CA ILE A 125 -9.21 2.88 15.55
C ILE A 125 -8.68 2.38 16.88
N LYS A 126 -7.89 1.30 16.87
CA LYS A 126 -7.24 0.74 18.07
C LYS A 126 -6.03 1.58 18.46
N GLY A 127 -5.30 2.06 17.48
CA GLY A 127 -4.14 2.91 17.67
C GLY A 127 -3.45 3.23 16.35
N PHE A 128 -2.50 4.14 16.45
CA PHE A 128 -1.64 4.53 15.34
C PHE A 128 -0.23 4.85 15.85
N ALA A 129 0.74 4.80 14.94
CA ALA A 129 2.12 5.16 15.23
C ALA A 129 2.82 5.70 13.99
N SER A 130 3.89 6.43 14.23
CA SER A 130 4.86 6.82 13.21
C SER A 130 6.28 6.56 13.73
N THR A 131 7.24 6.40 12.80
CA THR A 131 8.64 6.20 13.12
C THR A 131 9.55 6.70 12.00
N GLY A 132 10.81 6.97 12.33
CA GLY A 132 11.89 7.09 11.37
C GLY A 132 12.64 5.76 11.23
N SER A 133 13.21 5.53 10.06
CA SER A 133 14.08 4.41 9.75
C SER A 133 15.29 4.88 8.94
N GLU A 134 16.05 4.01 8.33
CA GLU A 134 17.25 4.33 7.56
C GLU A 134 16.89 5.19 6.34
N PRO A 135 17.35 6.45 6.27
CA PRO A 135 16.94 7.37 5.20
C PRO A 135 17.58 7.06 3.84
N SER A 136 18.75 6.43 3.79
CA SER A 136 19.47 6.16 2.53
C SER A 136 18.73 5.15 1.64
N ILE A 137 18.09 4.14 2.24
CA ILE A 137 17.28 3.13 1.55
C ILE A 137 15.78 3.42 1.64
N MET A 138 15.39 4.37 2.45
CA MET A 138 14.11 5.07 2.55
C MET A 138 12.83 4.23 2.82
N LEU A 139 12.72 2.99 2.37
CA LEU A 139 11.42 2.30 2.22
C LEU A 139 11.11 1.26 3.31
N THR A 140 11.93 1.18 4.37
CA THR A 140 11.81 0.15 5.42
C THR A 140 10.93 0.55 6.61
N GLY A 141 10.48 1.79 6.67
CA GLY A 141 9.64 2.34 7.75
C GLY A 141 8.42 1.51 8.13
N PRO A 142 7.65 0.93 7.19
CA PRO A 142 6.46 0.12 7.47
C PRO A 142 6.69 -1.04 8.44
N GLY A 143 7.78 -1.79 8.31
CA GLY A 143 8.11 -2.89 9.23
C GLY A 143 8.31 -2.39 10.66
N TYR A 144 9.18 -1.39 10.82
CA TYR A 144 9.50 -0.84 12.15
C TYR A 144 8.32 -0.16 12.83
N VAL A 145 7.49 0.55 12.07
CA VAL A 145 6.30 1.20 12.64
C VAL A 145 5.24 0.19 13.04
N SER A 146 5.09 -0.90 12.28
CA SER A 146 4.16 -1.98 12.62
C SER A 146 4.56 -2.68 13.91
N ASP A 147 5.84 -3.04 14.07
CA ASP A 147 6.36 -3.61 15.32
C ASP A 147 6.13 -2.66 16.50
N LYS A 148 6.42 -1.35 16.33
CA LYS A 148 6.18 -0.33 17.35
C LYS A 148 4.72 -0.26 17.74
N LEU A 149 3.81 -0.22 16.76
CA LEU A 149 2.38 -0.10 16.99
C LEU A 149 1.82 -1.33 17.71
N LEU A 150 2.14 -2.53 17.22
CA LEU A 150 1.71 -3.77 17.86
C LEU A 150 2.19 -3.85 19.31
N LYS A 151 3.46 -3.52 19.56
CA LYS A 151 4.01 -3.44 20.93
C LYS A 151 3.24 -2.46 21.79
N ASN A 152 2.92 -1.26 21.30
CA ASN A 152 2.19 -0.23 22.05
C ASN A 152 0.76 -0.68 22.40
N LEU A 153 0.15 -1.49 21.54
CA LEU A 153 -1.19 -2.03 21.74
C LEU A 153 -1.21 -3.35 22.56
N GLY A 154 -0.05 -3.92 22.88
CA GLY A 154 0.04 -5.25 23.49
C GLY A 154 -0.48 -6.36 22.58
N MET A 155 -0.41 -6.15 21.26
CA MET A 155 -0.86 -7.07 20.23
C MET A 155 0.32 -7.82 19.61
N SER A 156 0.02 -9.00 19.07
CA SER A 156 0.92 -9.82 18.28
C SER A 156 0.51 -9.80 16.79
N LYS A 157 1.37 -10.31 15.92
CA LYS A 157 1.06 -10.45 14.49
C LYS A 157 -0.15 -11.35 14.21
N SER A 158 -0.37 -12.35 15.06
CA SER A 158 -1.52 -13.26 14.96
C SER A 158 -2.87 -12.63 15.32
N ASP A 159 -2.87 -11.42 15.88
CA ASP A 159 -4.09 -10.68 16.19
C ASP A 159 -4.55 -9.82 14.99
N ILE A 160 -3.79 -9.83 13.89
CA ILE A 160 -4.09 -9.09 12.67
C ILE A 160 -4.56 -10.06 11.58
N ASP A 161 -5.79 -9.91 11.16
CA ASP A 161 -6.41 -10.73 10.13
C ASP A 161 -6.04 -10.31 8.70
N LEU A 162 -5.84 -9.01 8.48
CA LEU A 162 -5.50 -8.43 7.18
C LEU A 162 -4.42 -7.36 7.31
N TRP A 163 -3.51 -7.39 6.35
CA TRP A 163 -2.43 -6.42 6.23
C TRP A 163 -2.62 -5.59 4.97
N GLU A 164 -2.56 -4.29 5.10
CA GLU A 164 -2.68 -3.36 3.96
C GLU A 164 -1.47 -2.42 3.95
N LEU A 165 -0.65 -2.53 2.94
CA LEU A 165 0.56 -1.74 2.78
C LEU A 165 0.50 -0.96 1.47
N ASN A 166 0.72 0.35 1.52
CA ASN A 166 0.88 1.11 0.28
C ASN A 166 2.06 0.58 -0.55
N GLU A 167 1.78 0.19 -1.78
CA GLU A 167 2.75 -0.42 -2.70
C GLU A 167 3.53 0.64 -3.46
N ALA A 168 4.30 1.48 -2.77
CA ALA A 168 5.14 2.46 -3.45
C ALA A 168 6.05 1.81 -4.52
N PHE A 169 6.59 0.63 -4.17
CA PHE A 169 7.35 -0.26 -5.05
C PHE A 169 7.11 -1.72 -4.61
N ALA A 170 7.21 -2.65 -5.53
CA ALA A 170 7.06 -4.07 -5.20
C ALA A 170 8.06 -4.56 -4.14
N VAL A 171 9.27 -4.00 -4.11
CA VAL A 171 10.29 -4.33 -3.10
C VAL A 171 9.85 -3.93 -1.68
N VAL A 172 9.03 -2.90 -1.52
CA VAL A 172 8.50 -2.48 -0.20
C VAL A 172 7.62 -3.59 0.37
N VAL A 173 6.74 -4.16 -0.47
CA VAL A 173 5.88 -5.29 -0.07
C VAL A 173 6.71 -6.52 0.28
N LEU A 174 7.68 -6.88 -0.58
CA LEU A 174 8.56 -8.03 -0.34
C LEU A 174 9.37 -7.87 0.95
N ARG A 175 9.94 -6.70 1.19
CA ARG A 175 10.70 -6.41 2.40
C ARG A 175 9.82 -6.41 3.65
N TYR A 176 8.61 -5.88 3.55
CA TYR A 176 7.65 -5.87 4.63
C TYR A 176 7.22 -7.29 5.02
N MET A 177 6.89 -8.13 4.03
CA MET A 177 6.55 -9.54 4.25
C MET A 177 7.68 -10.30 4.94
N GLU A 178 8.93 -10.10 4.50
CA GLU A 178 10.12 -10.68 5.13
C GLU A 178 10.27 -10.22 6.58
N HIS A 179 10.17 -8.91 6.85
CA HIS A 179 10.29 -8.32 8.18
C HIS A 179 9.20 -8.80 9.13
N MET A 180 7.96 -8.81 8.66
CA MET A 180 6.81 -9.21 9.48
C MET A 180 6.63 -10.72 9.55
N GLY A 181 7.25 -11.50 8.67
CA GLY A 181 7.07 -12.95 8.58
C GLY A 181 5.64 -13.35 8.20
N ILE A 182 4.99 -12.58 7.32
CA ILE A 182 3.61 -12.80 6.87
C ILE A 182 3.58 -13.38 5.45
N ASP A 183 2.53 -14.12 5.14
CA ASP A 183 2.33 -14.68 3.81
C ASP A 183 1.76 -13.64 2.84
N HIS A 184 2.07 -13.82 1.56
CA HIS A 184 1.55 -12.97 0.50
C HIS A 184 0.01 -13.02 0.39
N SER A 185 -0.63 -14.11 0.83
CA SER A 185 -2.09 -14.24 0.87
C SER A 185 -2.79 -13.31 1.85
N ASP A 186 -2.07 -12.76 2.83
CA ASP A 186 -2.64 -11.98 3.93
C ASP A 186 -2.44 -10.47 3.77
N ILE A 187 -1.64 -10.06 2.78
CA ILE A 187 -1.33 -8.66 2.50
C ILE A 187 -1.88 -8.22 1.14
N ASN A 188 -2.46 -7.02 1.09
CA ASN A 188 -2.96 -6.36 -0.12
C ASN A 188 -3.83 -7.30 -0.97
N VAL A 189 -4.77 -7.96 -0.33
CA VAL A 189 -5.57 -9.05 -0.93
C VAL A 189 -6.42 -8.60 -2.12
N ASN A 190 -6.66 -7.30 -2.24
CA ASN A 190 -7.40 -6.67 -3.35
C ASN A 190 -6.50 -5.99 -4.39
N GLY A 191 -5.19 -6.22 -4.35
CA GLY A 191 -4.22 -5.46 -5.13
C GLY A 191 -3.80 -4.19 -4.40
N GLY A 192 -3.26 -3.19 -5.11
CA GLY A 192 -2.77 -1.97 -4.48
C GLY A 192 -2.21 -0.94 -5.46
N ALA A 193 -1.38 -0.04 -4.94
CA ALA A 193 -0.94 1.16 -5.63
C ALA A 193 -0.12 0.92 -6.92
N ILE A 194 0.52 -0.23 -7.07
CA ILE A 194 1.19 -0.60 -8.34
C ILE A 194 0.18 -0.67 -9.48
N ALA A 195 -1.03 -1.18 -9.21
CA ALA A 195 -2.07 -1.31 -10.21
C ALA A 195 -3.03 -0.10 -10.25
N MET A 196 -3.39 0.45 -9.08
CA MET A 196 -4.37 1.54 -8.96
C MET A 196 -3.76 2.94 -9.05
N GLY A 197 -2.47 3.08 -8.77
CA GLY A 197 -1.82 4.35 -8.56
C GLY A 197 -1.77 4.79 -7.10
N HIS A 198 -1.03 5.87 -6.87
CA HIS A 198 -0.73 6.42 -5.54
C HIS A 198 -0.97 7.93 -5.55
N PRO A 199 -2.22 8.38 -5.38
CA PRO A 199 -2.53 9.81 -5.19
C PRO A 199 -2.13 10.22 -3.78
N LEU A 200 -0.90 10.66 -3.62
CA LEU A 200 -0.14 10.83 -2.36
C LEU A 200 -0.97 11.29 -1.17
N GLY A 201 -1.73 12.37 -1.33
CA GLY A 201 -2.58 12.93 -0.26
C GLY A 201 -3.84 12.11 0.07
N ALA A 202 -4.31 11.27 -0.84
CA ALA A 202 -5.52 10.46 -0.67
C ALA A 202 -5.23 9.03 -0.20
N THR A 203 -4.04 8.50 -0.46
CA THR A 203 -3.72 7.08 -0.29
C THR A 203 -3.96 6.55 1.13
N GLY A 204 -3.66 7.36 2.16
CA GLY A 204 -3.92 6.94 3.55
C GLY A 204 -5.39 6.63 3.80
N ALA A 205 -6.30 7.47 3.29
CA ALA A 205 -7.74 7.24 3.36
C ALA A 205 -8.18 6.06 2.47
N MET A 206 -7.59 5.93 1.27
CA MET A 206 -7.89 4.82 0.35
C MET A 206 -7.60 3.46 0.97
N ILE A 207 -6.39 3.24 1.49
CA ILE A 207 -6.01 1.93 2.04
C ILE A 207 -6.79 1.58 3.32
N LEU A 208 -7.13 2.58 4.15
CA LEU A 208 -8.01 2.35 5.31
C LEU A 208 -9.42 1.96 4.88
N GLY A 209 -9.98 2.62 3.87
CA GLY A 209 -11.28 2.26 3.29
C GLY A 209 -11.26 0.87 2.66
N THR A 210 -10.25 0.59 1.85
CA THR A 210 -10.07 -0.71 1.17
C THR A 210 -10.00 -1.87 2.16
N VAL A 211 -9.17 -1.75 3.19
CA VAL A 211 -9.04 -2.84 4.17
C VAL A 211 -10.27 -2.98 5.05
N LEU A 212 -10.99 -1.90 5.35
CA LEU A 212 -12.25 -1.95 6.09
C LEU A 212 -13.35 -2.66 5.28
N ASP A 213 -13.51 -2.33 4.00
CA ASP A 213 -14.45 -3.01 3.11
C ASP A 213 -14.11 -4.51 3.01
N GLU A 214 -12.84 -4.85 2.99
CA GLU A 214 -12.40 -6.25 2.94
C GLU A 214 -12.62 -6.99 4.26
N LEU A 215 -12.44 -6.34 5.43
CA LEU A 215 -12.80 -6.91 6.73
C LEU A 215 -14.30 -7.28 6.77
N GLU A 216 -15.16 -6.38 6.30
CA GLU A 216 -16.60 -6.63 6.22
C GLU A 216 -16.93 -7.76 5.24
N ARG A 217 -16.38 -7.72 4.02
CA ARG A 217 -16.62 -8.71 2.97
C ARG A 217 -16.18 -10.13 3.37
N SER A 218 -15.02 -10.24 4.03
CA SER A 218 -14.43 -11.53 4.41
C SER A 218 -14.83 -12.00 5.82
N ASN A 219 -15.67 -11.22 6.52
CA ASN A 219 -16.07 -11.44 7.91
C ASN A 219 -14.87 -11.58 8.87
N LYS A 220 -13.84 -10.78 8.63
CA LYS A 220 -12.66 -10.64 9.48
C LYS A 220 -12.81 -9.44 10.40
N SER A 221 -11.95 -9.33 11.41
CA SER A 221 -12.12 -8.35 12.50
C SER A 221 -11.08 -7.25 12.50
N THR A 222 -9.81 -7.59 12.36
CA THR A 222 -8.70 -6.67 12.66
C THR A 222 -7.78 -6.49 11.47
N ALA A 223 -7.43 -5.24 11.17
CA ALA A 223 -6.47 -4.94 10.12
C ALA A 223 -5.43 -3.91 10.56
N LEU A 224 -4.24 -4.03 9.99
CA LEU A 224 -3.18 -3.04 10.07
C LEU A 224 -2.91 -2.45 8.70
N ALA A 225 -3.11 -1.12 8.58
CA ALA A 225 -2.76 -0.36 7.39
C ALA A 225 -1.48 0.44 7.63
N THR A 226 -0.54 0.42 6.67
CA THR A 226 0.76 1.09 6.81
C THR A 226 1.27 1.66 5.49
N LEU A 227 2.08 2.71 5.59
CA LEU A 227 2.73 3.38 4.45
C LEU A 227 4.19 3.67 4.79
N CYS A 228 5.05 3.57 3.76
CA CYS A 228 6.34 4.24 3.80
C CYS A 228 6.16 5.72 3.44
N VAL A 229 7.02 6.57 4.00
CA VAL A 229 7.05 8.01 3.73
C VAL A 229 8.47 8.39 3.35
N GLY A 230 8.62 9.31 2.41
CA GLY A 230 9.91 9.78 1.93
C GLY A 230 10.84 10.22 3.08
N GLY A 231 12.15 9.99 2.92
CA GLY A 231 13.15 10.26 3.95
C GLY A 231 13.28 9.19 5.03
N GLY A 232 12.75 7.98 4.81
CA GLY A 232 12.91 6.87 5.74
C GLY A 232 11.89 6.84 6.86
N MET A 233 10.70 7.38 6.65
CA MET A 233 9.63 7.35 7.65
C MET A 233 8.61 6.26 7.37
N GLY A 234 7.82 5.90 8.38
CA GLY A 234 6.67 5.02 8.26
C GLY A 234 5.54 5.43 9.19
N THR A 235 4.30 5.17 8.77
CA THR A 235 3.10 5.33 9.58
C THR A 235 2.24 4.08 9.51
N ALA A 236 1.59 3.74 10.61
CA ALA A 236 0.68 2.59 10.69
C ALA A 236 -0.53 2.88 11.55
N THR A 237 -1.64 2.25 11.22
CA THR A 237 -2.91 2.32 11.95
C THR A 237 -3.51 0.93 12.07
N VAL A 238 -3.95 0.55 13.27
CA VAL A 238 -4.75 -0.66 13.49
C VAL A 238 -6.20 -0.27 13.66
N ILE A 239 -7.06 -0.92 12.88
CA ILE A 239 -8.51 -0.82 12.98
C ILE A 239 -9.14 -2.15 13.35
N GLU A 240 -10.25 -2.09 14.07
CA GLU A 240 -11.07 -3.24 14.45
C GLU A 240 -12.52 -2.97 14.01
N ARG A 241 -13.08 -3.87 13.21
CA ARG A 241 -14.48 -3.82 12.78
C ARG A 241 -15.41 -3.93 13.99
N VAL A 242 -16.49 -3.16 14.02
CA VAL A 242 -17.52 -3.18 15.07
C VAL A 242 -18.81 -3.81 14.58
#